data_11768358f4fa2b1ceec719fb71df4dff
#
_entry.id   11768358f4fa2b1ceec719fb71df4dff
#
_cell.length_a   1.000
_cell.length_b   1.000
_cell.length_c   1.000
_cell.angle_alpha   90.00
_cell.angle_beta   90.00
_cell.angle_gamma   90.00
#
_symmetry.space_group_name_H-M   'P 1'
#
loop_
_entity.id
_entity.type
_entity.pdbx_description
1 polymer ?
#
loop_
_entity_poly.entity_id
_entity_poly.type
_entity_poly.pdbx_seq_one_letter_code
_entity_poly.pdbx_strand_id
1 'polypeptide(L)'
;MFKILKKIQFSNEENKMQAIANTQVARDFFYSNKSTNVRFLLNKRFSWMNNFIKDEDYGIEVGSGAGFAKDFIKNKNFKLTDINSDDHLDFKNIDAQNTKFKNESFNFVIASNMIHHVPFPIKFFKEMNRVLKKDGKLIIFEPYCSVLTQVATIIMKHEGFDFTLDVWDENQAKSDISNAWHGNIAVPNLIFDNKKEFQKNLGELFSIEYEELTECLIFLNSGGVTSKTKCIPMNEFFLKTLHAIDKILIKLFPNIFCMGRRVVLKKNN
;
A
#
# COMPACT_ATOMS: atom_id res chain seq x y z
N MET A 1 16.60 -12.12 -2.02
CA MET A 1 16.54 -10.67 -1.70
C MET A 1 17.77 -10.26 -0.91
N PHE A 2 18.45 -9.17 -1.30
CA PHE A 2 19.54 -8.59 -0.52
C PHE A 2 18.97 -7.88 0.73
N LYS A 3 19.41 -8.27 1.92
CA LYS A 3 19.01 -7.65 3.19
C LYS A 3 20.25 -7.01 3.80
N ILE A 4 20.24 -5.68 4.02
CA ILE A 4 21.27 -5.00 4.79
C ILE A 4 21.16 -5.44 6.25
N LEU A 5 19.92 -5.45 6.77
CA LEU A 5 19.58 -5.89 8.11
C LEU A 5 18.42 -6.88 8.05
N LYS A 6 18.32 -7.74 9.06
CA LYS A 6 17.15 -8.63 9.21
C LYS A 6 15.96 -7.92 9.84
N LYS A 7 16.24 -6.97 10.72
CA LYS A 7 15.23 -6.26 11.51
C LYS A 7 15.73 -4.88 11.91
N ILE A 8 14.85 -3.90 11.83
CA ILE A 8 14.92 -2.62 12.53
C ILE A 8 13.50 -2.20 12.89
N GLN A 9 13.31 -1.69 14.08
CA GLN A 9 12.03 -1.15 14.56
C GLN A 9 12.33 0.15 15.31
N PHE A 10 11.38 1.06 15.26
CA PHE A 10 11.42 2.32 15.98
C PHE A 10 10.24 2.33 16.96
N SER A 11 10.47 2.85 18.18
CA SER A 11 9.35 3.15 19.08
C SER A 11 8.45 4.24 18.49
N ASN A 12 7.26 4.40 19.03
CA ASN A 12 6.35 5.46 18.61
C ASN A 12 6.98 6.86 18.76
N GLU A 13 7.81 7.07 19.78
CA GLU A 13 8.56 8.31 20.02
C GLU A 13 9.68 8.54 19.01
N GLU A 14 10.31 7.48 18.53
CA GLU A 14 11.37 7.54 17.54
C GLU A 14 10.86 7.66 16.11
N ASN A 15 9.62 7.25 15.84
CA ASN A 15 9.02 7.31 14.49
C ASN A 15 8.70 8.76 14.11
N LYS A 16 9.68 9.42 13.49
CA LYS A 16 9.59 10.84 13.12
C LYS A 16 8.49 11.12 12.10
N MET A 17 8.21 10.17 11.20
CA MET A 17 7.19 10.36 10.17
C MET A 17 5.79 10.26 10.77
N GLN A 18 5.56 9.33 11.68
CA GLN A 18 4.29 9.22 12.40
C GLN A 18 3.99 10.47 13.22
N ALA A 19 4.99 11.02 13.90
CA ALA A 19 4.83 12.23 14.73
C ALA A 19 4.34 13.46 13.95
N ILE A 20 4.58 13.51 12.63
CA ILE A 20 4.16 14.60 11.75
C ILE A 20 3.07 14.19 10.75
N ALA A 21 2.66 12.92 10.74
CA ALA A 21 1.61 12.42 9.85
C ALA A 21 0.25 12.97 10.28
N ASN A 22 -0.45 13.57 9.32
CA ASN A 22 -1.80 14.10 9.53
C ASN A 22 -2.56 14.08 8.21
N THR A 23 -3.68 13.35 8.18
CA THR A 23 -4.51 13.17 6.97
C THR A 23 -5.00 14.50 6.41
N GLN A 24 -5.43 15.44 7.27
CA GLN A 24 -5.91 16.75 6.81
C GLN A 24 -4.78 17.60 6.21
N VAL A 25 -3.62 17.65 6.86
CA VAL A 25 -2.43 18.37 6.35
C VAL A 25 -1.99 17.78 5.00
N ALA A 26 -2.03 16.46 4.86
CA ALA A 26 -1.72 15.77 3.60
C ALA A 26 -2.72 16.14 2.50
N ARG A 27 -4.02 16.21 2.81
CA ARG A 27 -5.07 16.63 1.88
C ARG A 27 -4.91 18.09 1.46
N ASP A 28 -4.69 19.00 2.40
CA ASP A 28 -4.48 20.41 2.12
C ASP A 28 -3.28 20.64 1.20
N PHE A 29 -2.20 19.91 1.44
CA PHE A 29 -1.03 19.94 0.57
C PHE A 29 -1.35 19.36 -0.82
N PHE A 30 -2.00 18.21 -0.89
CA PHE A 30 -2.33 17.56 -2.15
C PHE A 30 -3.22 18.42 -3.05
N TYR A 31 -4.20 19.11 -2.48
CA TYR A 31 -5.11 19.99 -3.24
C TYR A 31 -4.52 21.40 -3.46
N SER A 32 -3.33 21.69 -2.95
CA SER A 32 -2.62 22.93 -3.24
C SER A 32 -1.98 22.91 -4.64
N ASN A 33 -1.60 24.11 -5.14
CA ASN A 33 -0.85 24.25 -6.39
C ASN A 33 0.64 23.81 -6.30
N LYS A 34 1.10 23.40 -5.11
CA LYS A 34 2.48 22.97 -4.83
C LYS A 34 2.67 21.46 -4.86
N SER A 35 1.64 20.71 -5.17
CA SER A 35 1.59 19.25 -5.02
C SER A 35 2.00 18.46 -6.28
N THR A 36 2.63 19.06 -7.29
CA THR A 36 2.91 18.43 -8.59
C THR A 36 3.61 17.08 -8.45
N ASN A 37 4.66 17.00 -7.64
CA ASN A 37 5.42 15.77 -7.45
C ASN A 37 4.56 14.64 -6.83
N VAL A 38 3.87 14.94 -5.73
CA VAL A 38 3.03 13.93 -5.04
C VAL A 38 1.83 13.54 -5.90
N ARG A 39 1.21 14.47 -6.63
CA ARG A 39 0.12 14.15 -7.56
C ARG A 39 0.59 13.23 -8.68
N PHE A 40 1.79 13.47 -9.22
CA PHE A 40 2.39 12.59 -10.22
C PHE A 40 2.63 11.18 -9.64
N LEU A 41 3.21 11.08 -8.44
CA LEU A 41 3.41 9.81 -7.75
C LEU A 41 2.09 9.06 -7.56
N LEU A 42 1.08 9.72 -6.97
CA LEU A 42 -0.22 9.11 -6.67
C LEU A 42 -0.98 8.71 -7.94
N ASN A 43 -0.85 9.50 -9.01
CA ASN A 43 -1.36 9.09 -10.32
C ASN A 43 -0.72 7.75 -10.77
N LYS A 44 0.60 7.58 -10.59
CA LYS A 44 1.27 6.32 -10.92
C LYS A 44 0.87 5.17 -9.99
N ARG A 45 0.53 5.46 -8.73
CA ARG A 45 0.07 4.44 -7.77
C ARG A 45 -1.34 3.95 -8.03
N PHE A 46 -2.26 4.82 -8.49
CA PHE A 46 -3.67 4.47 -8.57
C PHE A 46 -4.19 4.25 -10.00
N SER A 47 -3.76 5.05 -10.98
CA SER A 47 -4.39 5.03 -12.31
C SER A 47 -4.31 3.69 -13.04
N TRP A 48 -3.28 2.87 -12.80
CA TRP A 48 -3.16 1.54 -13.39
C TRP A 48 -4.24 0.56 -12.90
N MET A 49 -4.80 0.79 -11.70
CA MET A 49 -5.85 -0.05 -11.11
C MET A 49 -7.12 -0.04 -11.95
N ASN A 50 -7.37 1.06 -12.69
CA ASN A 50 -8.52 1.15 -13.60
C ASN A 50 -8.51 0.09 -14.72
N ASN A 51 -7.37 -0.53 -15.04
CA ASN A 51 -7.30 -1.62 -16.02
C ASN A 51 -7.98 -2.91 -15.53
N PHE A 52 -8.25 -3.00 -14.22
CA PHE A 52 -8.81 -4.17 -13.56
C PHE A 52 -10.22 -3.93 -13.01
N ILE A 53 -10.77 -2.73 -13.22
CA ILE A 53 -12.06 -2.27 -12.69
C ILE A 53 -12.96 -1.89 -13.86
N LYS A 54 -14.19 -2.39 -13.89
CA LYS A 54 -15.21 -2.03 -14.88
C LYS A 54 -16.09 -0.89 -14.37
N ASP A 55 -16.75 -0.18 -15.28
CA ASP A 55 -17.59 0.98 -14.92
C ASP A 55 -18.78 0.59 -14.05
N GLU A 56 -19.36 -0.60 -14.29
CA GLU A 56 -20.47 -1.15 -13.52
C GLU A 56 -20.12 -1.78 -12.19
N ASP A 57 -18.82 -2.00 -11.91
CA ASP A 57 -18.37 -2.63 -10.68
C ASP A 57 -18.71 -1.76 -9.45
N TYR A 58 -18.94 -2.42 -8.32
CA TYR A 58 -19.04 -1.79 -7.02
C TYR A 58 -17.86 -2.21 -6.16
N GLY A 59 -17.13 -1.25 -5.63
CA GLY A 59 -15.92 -1.54 -4.88
C GLY A 59 -15.57 -0.53 -3.80
N ILE A 60 -14.63 -0.92 -2.97
CA ILE A 60 -14.12 -0.11 -1.85
C ILE A 60 -12.60 -0.04 -1.85
N GLU A 61 -12.07 1.00 -1.22
CA GLU A 61 -10.71 1.01 -0.68
C GLU A 61 -10.79 0.79 0.83
N VAL A 62 -9.98 -0.13 1.35
CA VAL A 62 -9.79 -0.35 2.79
C VAL A 62 -8.49 0.30 3.23
N GLY A 63 -8.51 1.00 4.38
CA GLY A 63 -7.37 1.77 4.83
C GLY A 63 -7.08 2.98 3.93
N SER A 64 -8.13 3.74 3.57
CA SER A 64 -8.03 4.84 2.60
C SER A 64 -7.17 6.02 3.07
N GLY A 65 -6.93 6.15 4.38
CA GLY A 65 -6.16 7.26 4.94
C GLY A 65 -6.69 8.62 4.46
N ALA A 66 -5.87 9.38 3.75
CA ALA A 66 -6.25 10.68 3.19
C ALA A 66 -7.21 10.60 1.98
N GLY A 67 -7.56 9.41 1.48
CA GLY A 67 -8.57 9.19 0.45
C GLY A 67 -8.18 9.61 -0.97
N PHE A 68 -6.89 9.68 -1.28
CA PHE A 68 -6.39 10.17 -2.57
C PHE A 68 -6.75 9.29 -3.76
N ALA A 69 -7.05 8.01 -3.54
CA ALA A 69 -7.49 7.10 -4.61
C ALA A 69 -8.70 7.64 -5.38
N LYS A 70 -9.58 8.40 -4.70
CA LYS A 70 -10.80 8.98 -5.29
C LYS A 70 -10.52 9.89 -6.49
N ASP A 71 -9.35 10.53 -6.53
CA ASP A 71 -8.95 11.44 -7.62
C ASP A 71 -8.46 10.70 -8.88
N PHE A 72 -8.14 9.39 -8.76
CA PHE A 72 -7.49 8.62 -9.83
C PHE A 72 -8.28 7.39 -10.26
N ILE A 73 -9.15 6.85 -9.40
CA ILE A 73 -10.05 5.75 -9.74
C ILE A 73 -11.29 6.32 -10.45
N LYS A 74 -11.51 5.90 -11.68
CA LYS A 74 -12.56 6.43 -12.57
C LYS A 74 -13.96 5.90 -12.25
N ASN A 75 -14.02 4.74 -11.60
CA ASN A 75 -15.28 4.09 -11.27
C ASN A 75 -16.10 4.94 -10.29
N LYS A 76 -17.38 5.23 -10.66
CA LYS A 76 -18.29 6.10 -9.88
C LYS A 76 -18.87 5.42 -8.63
N ASN A 77 -18.88 4.08 -8.61
CA ASN A 77 -19.39 3.28 -7.51
C ASN A 77 -18.29 2.91 -6.49
N PHE A 78 -17.13 3.54 -6.58
CA PHE A 78 -16.01 3.35 -5.69
C PHE A 78 -16.17 4.15 -4.39
N LYS A 79 -15.99 3.49 -3.25
CA LYS A 79 -16.17 4.04 -1.91
C LYS A 79 -14.90 3.95 -1.07
N LEU A 80 -14.69 4.94 -0.20
CA LEU A 80 -13.56 5.01 0.70
C LEU A 80 -13.93 4.49 2.08
N THR A 81 -13.08 3.65 2.67
CA THR A 81 -13.27 3.12 4.04
C THR A 81 -11.97 3.15 4.84
N ASP A 82 -12.08 3.41 6.12
CA ASP A 82 -10.93 3.39 7.02
C ASP A 82 -11.35 3.00 8.44
N ILE A 83 -10.38 2.57 9.25
CA ILE A 83 -10.57 2.35 10.69
C ILE A 83 -10.83 3.67 11.43
N ASN A 84 -10.36 4.77 10.88
CA ASN A 84 -10.60 6.12 11.36
C ASN A 84 -12.01 6.61 10.98
N SER A 85 -12.38 7.81 11.47
CA SER A 85 -13.70 8.41 11.28
C SER A 85 -13.67 9.77 10.55
N ASP A 86 -12.67 9.96 9.66
CA ASP A 86 -12.49 11.20 8.90
C ASP A 86 -13.70 11.50 7.98
N ASP A 87 -14.02 12.78 7.79
CA ASP A 87 -15.26 13.21 7.10
C ASP A 87 -15.29 12.91 5.60
N HIS A 88 -14.15 12.73 4.96
CA HIS A 88 -14.06 12.39 3.54
C HIS A 88 -14.34 10.90 3.25
N LEU A 89 -14.49 10.05 4.27
CA LEU A 89 -14.75 8.62 4.13
C LEU A 89 -16.22 8.34 3.90
N ASP A 90 -16.53 7.41 3.00
CA ASP A 90 -17.90 6.91 2.78
C ASP A 90 -18.34 5.97 3.92
N PHE A 91 -17.42 5.13 4.44
CA PHE A 91 -17.65 4.26 5.60
C PHE A 91 -16.52 4.45 6.60
N LYS A 92 -16.89 4.69 7.86
CA LYS A 92 -15.98 5.00 8.98
C LYS A 92 -15.89 3.81 9.94
N ASN A 93 -14.80 3.73 10.71
CA ASN A 93 -14.58 2.70 11.72
C ASN A 93 -14.65 1.27 11.16
N ILE A 94 -14.08 1.06 9.98
CA ILE A 94 -14.04 -0.24 9.31
C ILE A 94 -12.67 -0.89 9.52
N ASP A 95 -12.62 -1.92 10.35
CA ASP A 95 -11.44 -2.78 10.46
C ASP A 95 -11.39 -3.72 9.24
N ALA A 96 -10.32 -3.60 8.44
CA ALA A 96 -10.12 -4.42 7.25
C ALA A 96 -9.96 -5.93 7.54
N GLN A 97 -9.72 -6.30 8.79
CA GLN A 97 -9.68 -7.71 9.23
C GLN A 97 -11.06 -8.27 9.60
N ASN A 98 -12.08 -7.39 9.73
CA ASN A 98 -13.44 -7.74 10.13
C ASN A 98 -14.42 -6.60 9.77
N THR A 99 -14.66 -6.42 8.49
CA THR A 99 -15.35 -5.24 7.93
C THR A 99 -16.83 -5.14 8.28
N LYS A 100 -17.47 -6.22 8.71
CA LYS A 100 -18.93 -6.34 8.93
C LYS A 100 -19.79 -6.18 7.66
N PHE A 101 -19.19 -6.04 6.49
CA PHE A 101 -19.95 -6.10 5.23
C PHE A 101 -20.49 -7.50 4.99
N LYS A 102 -21.54 -7.60 4.18
CA LYS A 102 -22.10 -8.90 3.76
C LYS A 102 -21.11 -9.64 2.87
N ASN A 103 -21.24 -10.98 2.85
CA ASN A 103 -20.48 -11.79 1.90
C ASN A 103 -20.75 -11.32 0.46
N GLU A 104 -19.76 -11.42 -0.40
CA GLU A 104 -19.89 -11.15 -1.83
C GLU A 104 -20.52 -9.79 -2.18
N SER A 105 -20.14 -8.76 -1.42
CA SER A 105 -20.65 -7.40 -1.60
C SER A 105 -19.97 -6.63 -2.72
N PHE A 106 -18.67 -6.91 -2.99
CA PHE A 106 -17.84 -6.06 -3.84
C PHE A 106 -17.25 -6.81 -5.03
N ASN A 107 -17.21 -6.13 -6.18
CA ASN A 107 -16.52 -6.64 -7.37
C ASN A 107 -15.01 -6.45 -7.25
N PHE A 108 -14.57 -5.39 -6.57
CA PHE A 108 -13.16 -5.15 -6.28
C PHE A 108 -12.98 -4.50 -4.90
N VAL A 109 -11.82 -4.77 -4.31
CA VAL A 109 -11.32 -4.08 -3.12
C VAL A 109 -9.92 -3.56 -3.44
N ILE A 110 -9.65 -2.30 -3.10
CA ILE A 110 -8.32 -1.70 -3.16
C ILE A 110 -7.72 -1.69 -1.76
N ALA A 111 -6.44 -2.07 -1.64
CA ALA A 111 -5.63 -1.92 -0.44
C ALA A 111 -4.29 -1.27 -0.82
N SER A 112 -4.06 -0.03 -0.38
CA SER A 112 -2.88 0.73 -0.77
C SER A 112 -2.09 1.19 0.45
N ASN A 113 -0.86 0.68 0.60
CA ASN A 113 0.03 0.97 1.73
C ASN A 113 -0.65 0.72 3.09
N MET A 114 -1.36 -0.39 3.23
CA MET A 114 -2.08 -0.71 4.46
C MET A 114 -1.85 -2.13 5.00
N ILE A 115 -1.50 -3.12 4.14
CA ILE A 115 -1.35 -4.52 4.59
C ILE A 115 -0.19 -4.65 5.58
N HIS A 116 0.87 -3.87 5.39
CA HIS A 116 2.01 -3.87 6.30
C HIS A 116 1.71 -3.23 7.67
N HIS A 117 0.59 -2.52 7.81
CA HIS A 117 0.06 -2.03 9.08
C HIS A 117 -0.89 -3.02 9.76
N VAL A 118 -1.40 -4.02 9.01
CA VAL A 118 -2.39 -4.97 9.55
C VAL A 118 -1.71 -5.98 10.50
N PRO A 119 -2.15 -6.07 11.76
CA PRO A 119 -1.56 -7.00 12.71
C PRO A 119 -1.64 -8.48 12.28
N PHE A 120 -2.74 -8.89 11.66
CA PHE A 120 -2.99 -10.28 11.25
C PHE A 120 -3.31 -10.35 9.74
N PRO A 121 -2.28 -10.32 8.85
CA PRO A 121 -2.50 -10.28 7.40
C PRO A 121 -3.36 -11.44 6.86
N ILE A 122 -3.26 -12.63 7.44
CA ILE A 122 -4.07 -13.77 7.00
C ILE A 122 -5.56 -13.54 7.28
N LYS A 123 -5.92 -12.94 8.43
CA LYS A 123 -7.31 -12.56 8.72
C LYS A 123 -7.81 -11.54 7.71
N PHE A 124 -6.96 -10.57 7.34
CA PHE A 124 -7.27 -9.61 6.28
C PHE A 124 -7.57 -10.31 4.95
N PHE A 125 -6.72 -11.22 4.47
CA PHE A 125 -6.97 -11.90 3.20
C PHE A 125 -8.23 -12.77 3.24
N LYS A 126 -8.50 -13.46 4.35
CA LYS A 126 -9.74 -14.24 4.54
C LYS A 126 -10.97 -13.31 4.49
N GLU A 127 -10.91 -12.15 5.13
CA GLU A 127 -11.99 -11.17 5.12
C GLU A 127 -12.20 -10.57 3.73
N MET A 128 -11.13 -10.23 3.01
CA MET A 128 -11.24 -9.73 1.64
C MET A 128 -11.83 -10.78 0.70
N ASN A 129 -11.44 -12.05 0.85
CA ASN A 129 -12.05 -13.14 0.10
C ASN A 129 -13.54 -13.27 0.40
N ARG A 130 -13.96 -13.16 1.66
CA ARG A 130 -15.36 -13.23 2.07
C ARG A 130 -16.23 -12.14 1.46
N VAL A 131 -15.75 -10.90 1.46
CA VAL A 131 -16.53 -9.75 0.96
C VAL A 131 -16.49 -9.56 -0.55
N LEU A 132 -15.49 -10.13 -1.23
CA LEU A 132 -15.41 -10.12 -2.69
C LEU A 132 -16.42 -11.09 -3.27
N LYS A 133 -17.08 -10.69 -4.36
CA LYS A 133 -17.89 -11.55 -5.20
C LYS A 133 -17.02 -12.60 -5.89
N LYS A 134 -17.66 -13.63 -6.46
CA LYS A 134 -17.01 -14.58 -7.37
C LYS A 134 -16.25 -13.82 -8.46
N ASP A 135 -15.03 -14.23 -8.78
CA ASP A 135 -14.12 -13.59 -9.72
C ASP A 135 -13.74 -12.13 -9.37
N GLY A 136 -14.10 -11.66 -8.18
CA GLY A 136 -13.76 -10.34 -7.68
C GLY A 136 -12.25 -10.17 -7.45
N LYS A 137 -11.79 -8.93 -7.44
CA LYS A 137 -10.36 -8.61 -7.41
C LYS A 137 -9.96 -7.85 -6.15
N LEU A 138 -8.87 -8.29 -5.52
CA LEU A 138 -8.15 -7.52 -4.51
C LEU A 138 -6.94 -6.86 -5.19
N ILE A 139 -6.98 -5.53 -5.31
CA ILE A 139 -5.99 -4.72 -6.01
C ILE A 139 -5.11 -4.04 -4.99
N ILE A 140 -3.84 -4.38 -4.99
CA ILE A 140 -2.90 -4.05 -3.91
C ILE A 140 -1.78 -3.16 -4.45
N PHE A 141 -1.45 -2.12 -3.69
CA PHE A 141 -0.20 -1.40 -3.79
C PHE A 141 0.48 -1.39 -2.42
N GLU A 142 1.70 -1.92 -2.33
CA GLU A 142 2.45 -2.03 -1.07
C GLU A 142 3.92 -1.63 -1.23
N PRO A 143 4.62 -1.23 -0.16
CA PRO A 143 6.05 -1.05 -0.23
C PRO A 143 6.77 -2.34 -0.62
N TYR A 144 7.89 -2.19 -1.33
CA TYR A 144 8.87 -3.24 -1.54
C TYR A 144 10.12 -2.92 -0.73
N CYS A 145 10.44 -3.74 0.25
CA CYS A 145 11.52 -3.51 1.20
C CYS A 145 12.91 -3.83 0.60
N SER A 146 13.29 -3.12 -0.47
CA SER A 146 14.61 -3.20 -1.10
C SER A 146 15.70 -2.60 -0.20
N VAL A 147 16.97 -2.67 -0.65
CA VAL A 147 18.09 -2.01 0.01
C VAL A 147 17.83 -0.50 0.18
N LEU A 148 17.37 0.17 -0.88
CA LEU A 148 17.09 1.61 -0.84
C LEU A 148 15.95 1.94 0.13
N THR A 149 14.89 1.12 0.16
CA THR A 149 13.80 1.27 1.12
C THR A 149 14.28 1.09 2.55
N GLN A 150 15.14 0.09 2.82
CA GLN A 150 15.73 -0.11 4.15
C GLN A 150 16.55 1.11 4.59
N VAL A 151 17.40 1.64 3.71
CA VAL A 151 18.19 2.86 3.96
C VAL A 151 17.29 4.08 4.22
N ALA A 152 16.28 4.28 3.38
CA ALA A 152 15.32 5.39 3.54
C ALA A 152 14.58 5.30 4.88
N THR A 153 14.10 4.10 5.25
CA THR A 153 13.44 3.83 6.53
C THR A 153 14.32 4.18 7.73
N ILE A 154 15.61 3.79 7.68
CA ILE A 154 16.59 4.08 8.76
C ILE A 154 16.82 5.59 8.88
N ILE A 155 17.05 6.28 7.76
CA ILE A 155 17.33 7.72 7.75
C ILE A 155 16.12 8.52 8.22
N MET A 156 14.94 8.17 7.74
CA MET A 156 13.69 8.85 8.05
C MET A 156 13.12 8.44 9.42
N LYS A 157 13.61 7.35 10.00
CA LYS A 157 13.03 6.71 11.20
C LYS A 157 11.53 6.53 11.04
N HIS A 158 11.14 5.78 10.02
CA HIS A 158 9.75 5.57 9.66
C HIS A 158 9.41 4.08 9.66
N GLU A 159 8.39 3.69 10.42
CA GLU A 159 7.80 2.35 10.55
C GLU A 159 8.78 1.25 11.00
N GLY A 160 9.70 0.84 10.16
CA GLY A 160 10.60 -0.27 10.42
C GLY A 160 10.31 -1.48 9.56
N PHE A 161 11.14 -2.52 9.70
CA PHE A 161 10.98 -3.80 9.03
C PHE A 161 11.49 -4.95 9.89
N ASP A 162 10.83 -6.09 9.81
CA ASP A 162 11.24 -7.32 10.47
C ASP A 162 10.99 -8.51 9.53
N PHE A 163 12.07 -9.07 9.00
CA PHE A 163 12.04 -10.27 8.14
C PHE A 163 12.09 -11.58 8.92
N THR A 164 12.18 -11.52 10.25
CA THR A 164 12.30 -12.72 11.10
C THR A 164 10.94 -13.29 11.50
N LEU A 165 9.86 -12.54 11.26
CA LEU A 165 8.48 -12.97 11.57
C LEU A 165 8.01 -14.05 10.60
N ASP A 166 7.26 -15.00 11.11
CA ASP A 166 6.43 -15.88 10.30
C ASP A 166 5.12 -15.17 9.96
N VAL A 167 5.02 -14.67 8.73
CA VAL A 167 3.84 -13.92 8.27
C VAL A 167 2.57 -14.81 8.21
N TRP A 168 2.74 -16.13 8.17
CA TRP A 168 1.66 -17.11 8.07
C TRP A 168 1.11 -17.55 9.42
N ASP A 169 1.78 -17.28 10.53
CA ASP A 169 1.28 -17.54 11.87
C ASP A 169 0.12 -16.59 12.21
N GLU A 170 -1.10 -17.08 12.26
CA GLU A 170 -2.30 -16.31 12.57
C GLU A 170 -2.40 -15.83 14.03
N ASN A 171 -1.56 -16.34 14.92
CA ASN A 171 -1.58 -16.02 16.34
C ASN A 171 -0.55 -14.93 16.71
N GLN A 172 0.44 -14.69 15.84
CA GLN A 172 1.46 -13.68 16.04
C GLN A 172 1.11 -12.39 15.29
N ALA A 173 1.03 -11.27 15.98
CA ALA A 173 0.86 -9.96 15.35
C ALA A 173 2.13 -9.55 14.57
N LYS A 174 1.96 -8.95 13.38
CA LYS A 174 3.02 -8.53 12.49
C LYS A 174 3.30 -7.03 12.57
N SER A 175 2.38 -6.28 13.18
CA SER A 175 2.48 -4.87 13.51
C SER A 175 1.86 -4.62 14.89
N ASP A 176 1.93 -3.40 15.41
CA ASP A 176 1.36 -3.05 16.72
C ASP A 176 -0.19 -3.04 16.65
N ILE A 177 -0.82 -3.85 17.50
CA ILE A 177 -2.29 -3.94 17.57
C ILE A 177 -2.91 -2.63 18.07
N SER A 178 -2.20 -1.89 18.91
CA SER A 178 -2.69 -0.66 19.56
C SER A 178 -2.47 0.59 18.71
N ASN A 179 -1.67 0.50 17.65
CA ASN A 179 -1.27 1.65 16.83
C ASN A 179 -1.33 1.33 15.33
N ALA A 180 -2.40 1.76 14.67
CA ALA A 180 -2.61 1.57 13.23
C ALA A 180 -1.55 2.25 12.35
N TRP A 181 -0.73 3.15 12.87
CA TRP A 181 0.37 3.79 12.16
C TRP A 181 1.70 3.04 12.26
N HIS A 182 1.77 2.02 13.10
CA HIS A 182 2.98 1.21 13.26
C HIS A 182 2.99 0.08 12.23
N GLY A 183 3.79 0.23 11.19
CA GLY A 183 3.92 -0.73 10.11
C GLY A 183 5.15 -1.64 10.22
N ASN A 184 5.11 -2.73 9.48
CA ASN A 184 6.26 -3.57 9.17
C ASN A 184 6.40 -3.72 7.65
N ILE A 185 7.21 -2.87 7.02
CA ILE A 185 7.36 -2.82 5.56
C ILE A 185 7.97 -4.08 4.94
N ALA A 186 8.40 -5.06 5.75
CA ALA A 186 8.84 -6.37 5.25
C ALA A 186 7.65 -7.32 4.97
N VAL A 187 6.48 -7.09 5.55
CA VAL A 187 5.31 -7.98 5.41
C VAL A 187 4.93 -8.26 3.95
N PRO A 188 4.84 -7.28 3.04
CA PRO A 188 4.53 -7.56 1.64
C PRO A 188 5.58 -8.45 0.95
N ASN A 189 6.86 -8.30 1.29
CA ASN A 189 7.91 -9.19 0.76
C ASN A 189 7.77 -10.61 1.31
N LEU A 190 7.49 -10.77 2.61
CA LEU A 190 7.28 -12.07 3.23
C LEU A 190 6.08 -12.83 2.62
N ILE A 191 5.03 -12.09 2.22
CA ILE A 191 3.84 -12.67 1.60
C ILE A 191 4.10 -13.02 0.12
N PHE A 192 4.66 -12.08 -0.67
CA PHE A 192 4.62 -12.17 -2.13
C PHE A 192 5.91 -12.66 -2.78
N ASP A 193 7.09 -12.60 -2.10
CA ASP A 193 8.36 -13.03 -2.74
C ASP A 193 8.46 -14.55 -2.87
N ASN A 194 7.89 -15.32 -1.94
CA ASN A 194 7.87 -16.77 -2.01
C ASN A 194 6.53 -17.28 -2.56
N LYS A 195 6.47 -17.49 -3.88
CA LYS A 195 5.26 -17.95 -4.56
C LYS A 195 4.75 -19.32 -4.09
N LYS A 196 5.65 -20.20 -3.64
CA LYS A 196 5.26 -21.52 -3.11
C LYS A 196 4.53 -21.38 -1.78
N GLU A 197 5.06 -20.56 -0.88
CA GLU A 197 4.39 -20.29 0.40
C GLU A 197 3.08 -19.50 0.21
N PHE A 198 3.05 -18.54 -0.71
CA PHE A 198 1.80 -17.87 -1.10
C PHE A 198 0.75 -18.88 -1.57
N GLN A 199 1.11 -19.75 -2.52
CA GLN A 199 0.20 -20.76 -3.06
C GLN A 199 -0.28 -21.73 -2.00
N LYS A 200 0.59 -22.15 -1.08
CA LYS A 200 0.27 -23.05 0.02
C LYS A 200 -0.76 -22.44 1.00
N ASN A 201 -0.60 -21.14 1.34
CA ASN A 201 -1.37 -20.51 2.41
C ASN A 201 -2.58 -19.71 1.92
N LEU A 202 -2.52 -19.15 0.71
CA LEU A 202 -3.57 -18.31 0.13
C LEU A 202 -4.08 -18.79 -1.23
N GLY A 203 -3.48 -19.85 -1.81
CA GLY A 203 -3.82 -20.33 -3.13
C GLY A 203 -5.25 -20.91 -3.27
N GLU A 204 -5.87 -21.33 -2.19
CA GLU A 204 -7.29 -21.70 -2.19
C GLU A 204 -8.20 -20.46 -2.27
N LEU A 205 -7.76 -19.33 -1.70
CA LEU A 205 -8.53 -18.10 -1.66
C LEU A 205 -8.31 -17.24 -2.91
N PHE A 206 -7.07 -17.15 -3.38
CA PHE A 206 -6.67 -16.23 -4.43
C PHE A 206 -5.64 -16.81 -5.39
N SER A 207 -5.72 -16.38 -6.66
CA SER A 207 -4.65 -16.48 -7.64
C SER A 207 -4.06 -15.10 -7.95
N ILE A 208 -2.74 -15.05 -8.20
CA ILE A 208 -2.08 -13.80 -8.62
C ILE A 208 -2.35 -13.59 -10.10
N GLU A 209 -3.14 -12.58 -10.45
CA GLU A 209 -3.46 -12.21 -11.84
C GLU A 209 -2.40 -11.26 -12.43
N TYR A 210 -1.85 -10.38 -11.59
CA TYR A 210 -0.86 -9.38 -12.01
C TYR A 210 0.12 -9.07 -10.87
N GLU A 211 1.38 -8.83 -11.24
CA GLU A 211 2.40 -8.33 -10.31
C GLU A 211 3.43 -7.49 -11.06
N GLU A 212 3.78 -6.34 -10.48
CA GLU A 212 4.82 -5.44 -11.01
C GLU A 212 5.56 -4.75 -9.87
N LEU A 213 6.88 -4.63 -10.01
CA LEU A 213 7.73 -3.82 -9.14
C LEU A 213 7.86 -2.42 -9.72
N THR A 214 7.75 -1.39 -8.86
CA THR A 214 7.67 0.01 -9.29
C THR A 214 8.23 0.95 -8.24
N GLU A 215 8.31 2.24 -8.59
CA GLU A 215 8.75 3.35 -7.75
C GLU A 215 10.17 3.26 -7.22
N CYS A 216 10.87 4.37 -7.34
CA CYS A 216 12.20 4.60 -6.81
C CYS A 216 12.37 6.10 -6.51
N LEU A 217 13.05 6.84 -7.38
CA LEU A 217 13.36 8.25 -7.21
C LEU A 217 12.11 9.14 -7.21
N ILE A 218 11.05 8.78 -7.95
CA ILE A 218 9.79 9.53 -7.92
C ILE A 218 9.15 9.49 -6.53
N PHE A 219 9.28 8.38 -5.79
CA PHE A 219 8.81 8.30 -4.42
C PHE A 219 9.67 9.15 -3.48
N LEU A 220 10.99 9.03 -3.55
CA LEU A 220 11.92 9.79 -2.71
C LEU A 220 11.77 11.32 -2.91
N ASN A 221 11.45 11.76 -4.13
CA ASN A 221 11.24 13.17 -4.45
C ASN A 221 9.75 13.57 -4.53
N SER A 222 8.86 12.84 -3.85
CA SER A 222 7.42 13.10 -3.92
C SER A 222 6.97 14.35 -3.13
N GLY A 223 7.67 14.69 -2.07
CA GLY A 223 7.22 15.67 -1.10
C GLY A 223 6.39 15.07 0.04
N GLY A 224 6.29 13.73 0.08
CA GLY A 224 5.57 12.95 1.08
C GLY A 224 4.09 12.75 0.75
N VAL A 225 3.54 11.64 1.20
CA VAL A 225 2.14 11.26 0.97
C VAL A 225 1.27 11.61 2.18
N THR A 226 1.66 11.16 3.37
CA THR A 226 0.95 11.43 4.63
C THR A 226 1.61 12.50 5.48
N SER A 227 2.89 12.77 5.22
CA SER A 227 3.68 13.76 5.93
C SER A 227 4.41 14.62 4.92
N LYS A 228 4.39 15.93 5.11
CA LYS A 228 5.11 16.86 4.23
C LYS A 228 6.62 16.68 4.40
N THR A 229 7.30 16.23 3.33
CA THR A 229 8.75 16.06 3.29
C THR A 229 9.39 17.03 2.31
N LYS A 230 10.71 17.23 2.45
CA LYS A 230 11.46 18.06 1.49
C LYS A 230 11.52 17.35 0.13
N CYS A 231 11.28 18.09 -0.94
CA CYS A 231 11.44 17.60 -2.32
C CYS A 231 11.98 18.73 -3.22
N ILE A 232 12.53 18.35 -4.35
CA ILE A 232 12.89 19.27 -5.42
C ILE A 232 11.65 19.40 -6.32
N PRO A 233 10.99 20.56 -6.37
CA PRO A 233 9.84 20.77 -7.25
C PRO A 233 10.22 20.51 -8.71
N MET A 234 9.44 19.69 -9.41
CA MET A 234 9.67 19.34 -10.80
C MET A 234 8.41 19.55 -11.61
N ASN A 235 8.56 19.97 -12.86
CA ASN A 235 7.47 19.95 -13.82
C ASN A 235 7.25 18.52 -14.36
N GLU A 236 6.15 18.33 -15.08
CA GLU A 236 5.73 17.02 -15.56
C GLU A 236 6.77 16.35 -16.50
N PHE A 237 7.49 17.12 -17.30
CA PHE A 237 8.54 16.60 -18.19
C PHE A 237 9.66 15.93 -17.40
N PHE A 238 10.20 16.61 -16.37
CA PHE A 238 11.25 16.05 -15.51
C PHE A 238 10.75 14.87 -14.68
N LEU A 239 9.51 14.91 -14.21
CA LEU A 239 8.91 13.76 -13.49
C LEU A 239 8.73 12.53 -14.39
N LYS A 240 8.35 12.73 -15.66
CA LYS A 240 8.29 11.63 -16.66
C LYS A 240 9.67 11.05 -16.93
N THR A 241 10.69 11.89 -17.04
CA THR A 241 12.09 11.47 -17.22
C THR A 241 12.57 10.67 -16.01
N LEU A 242 12.33 11.20 -14.81
CA LEU A 242 12.69 10.51 -13.57
C LEU A 242 12.00 9.14 -13.45
N HIS A 243 10.73 9.06 -13.81
CA HIS A 243 10.00 7.79 -13.86
C HIS A 243 10.55 6.82 -14.91
N ALA A 244 11.03 7.30 -16.05
CA ALA A 244 11.71 6.44 -17.04
C ALA A 244 13.03 5.87 -16.48
N ILE A 245 13.79 6.68 -15.74
CA ILE A 245 15.00 6.24 -15.03
C ILE A 245 14.62 5.17 -13.98
N ASP A 246 13.58 5.41 -13.18
CA ASP A 246 13.09 4.43 -12.20
C ASP A 246 12.84 3.06 -12.83
N LYS A 247 12.16 3.02 -13.99
CA LYS A 247 11.89 1.77 -14.70
C LYS A 247 13.17 1.01 -15.09
N ILE A 248 14.21 1.74 -15.53
CA ILE A 248 15.49 1.14 -15.88
C ILE A 248 16.19 0.58 -14.63
N LEU A 249 16.29 1.39 -13.57
CA LEU A 249 16.92 0.99 -12.32
C LEU A 249 16.25 -0.23 -11.69
N ILE A 250 14.92 -0.25 -11.65
CA ILE A 250 14.14 -1.35 -11.09
C ILE A 250 14.27 -2.61 -11.95
N LYS A 251 14.25 -2.46 -13.28
CA LYS A 251 14.42 -3.61 -14.20
C LYS A 251 15.78 -4.29 -14.04
N LEU A 252 16.85 -3.50 -13.86
CA LEU A 252 18.21 -4.03 -13.76
C LEU A 252 18.53 -4.52 -12.34
N PHE A 253 18.08 -3.80 -11.31
CA PHE A 253 18.45 -4.04 -9.92
C PHE A 253 17.25 -3.90 -8.97
N PRO A 254 16.19 -4.73 -9.10
CA PRO A 254 14.95 -4.59 -8.33
C PRO A 254 15.19 -4.66 -6.82
N ASN A 255 16.05 -5.56 -6.37
CA ASN A 255 16.36 -5.74 -4.94
C ASN A 255 17.11 -4.56 -4.31
N ILE A 256 17.66 -3.66 -5.13
CA ILE A 256 18.36 -2.46 -4.66
C ILE A 256 17.44 -1.24 -4.71
N PHE A 257 16.76 -1.00 -5.82
CA PHE A 257 16.11 0.27 -6.11
C PHE A 257 14.59 0.27 -6.00
N CYS A 258 13.92 -0.89 -6.09
CA CYS A 258 12.48 -0.94 -6.05
C CYS A 258 11.94 -0.53 -4.67
N MET A 259 10.94 0.36 -4.63
CA MET A 259 10.31 0.81 -3.40
C MET A 259 8.80 0.52 -3.33
N GLY A 260 8.18 0.08 -4.41
CA GLY A 260 6.76 -0.23 -4.47
C GLY A 260 6.44 -1.51 -5.25
N ARG A 261 5.36 -2.15 -4.87
CA ARG A 261 4.83 -3.36 -5.50
C ARG A 261 3.36 -3.21 -5.82
N ARG A 262 2.97 -3.60 -7.02
CA ARG A 262 1.60 -3.74 -7.50
C ARG A 262 1.24 -5.20 -7.54
N VAL A 263 0.10 -5.58 -7.00
CA VAL A 263 -0.41 -6.96 -7.08
C VAL A 263 -1.91 -6.91 -7.34
N VAL A 264 -2.40 -7.76 -8.22
CA VAL A 264 -3.83 -8.04 -8.35
C VAL A 264 -4.05 -9.51 -8.04
N LEU A 265 -4.85 -9.75 -7.05
CA LEU A 265 -5.31 -11.08 -6.67
C LEU A 265 -6.74 -11.24 -7.16
N LYS A 266 -7.01 -12.34 -7.86
CA LYS A 266 -8.34 -12.76 -8.25
C LYS A 266 -8.86 -13.78 -7.26
N LYS A 267 -10.09 -13.57 -6.74
CA LYS A 267 -10.77 -14.54 -5.89
C LYS A 267 -10.98 -15.85 -6.65
N ASN A 268 -10.55 -16.95 -6.07
CA ASN A 268 -10.83 -18.30 -6.57
C ASN A 268 -12.27 -18.70 -6.20
N ASN A 269 -12.82 -19.64 -6.97
CA ASN A 269 -14.22 -20.10 -6.80
C ASN A 269 -14.31 -21.20 -5.75
#